data_16d8794f61b25c35a7e54fa7b3ea66a4
#
_entry.id   16d8794f61b25c35a7e54fa7b3ea66a4
#
_cell.length_a   1.000
_cell.length_b   1.000
_cell.length_c   1.000
_cell.angle_alpha   90.00
_cell.angle_beta   90.00
_cell.angle_gamma   90.00
#
_symmetry.space_group_name_H-M   'P 1'
#
loop_
_entity.id
_entity.type
_entity.pdbx_description
1 polymer ?
#
loop_
_entity_poly.entity_id
_entity_poly.type
_entity_poly.pdbx_seq_one_letter_code
_entity_poly.pdbx_strand_id
1 'polypeptide(L)'
;ADLAKSAKLGEQWGYDEINLNCGCPSERVQKGAFGACLMNEPQLVADCVKAMRDAVSIDVTVKHRIGIDYDEEYGFVRDFVGTIADAGCKTFIVHARNAVLKGLSPKENREIPPLRYAVAYQLKREFPDLEILINGGIKSDDEIALHLEHVDGVMLGREAYHNPWTMADWDRRFYGDEAGRPRSRGEVLEAMIPYIEEQLRRYGPLGLKLNSITRHMLGLMQGLPGARSFRQTLSDSKKLALGDPRLLLEAAARMPVAA
;
A
#
# COMPACT_ATOMS: atom_id res chain seq x y z
N ALA A 1 -2.78 25.41 5.80
CA ALA A 1 -1.45 25.68 6.36
C ALA A 1 -0.71 24.40 6.76
N ASP A 2 -1.32 23.47 7.54
CA ASP A 2 -0.59 22.32 8.11
C ASP A 2 -0.29 21.24 7.07
N LEU A 3 -1.17 20.98 6.11
CA LEU A 3 -0.89 20.04 5.01
C LEU A 3 0.27 20.51 4.13
N ALA A 4 0.36 21.80 3.83
CA ALA A 4 1.49 22.36 3.09
C ALA A 4 2.82 22.20 3.85
N LYS A 5 2.83 22.34 5.19
CA LYS A 5 4.01 22.04 6.01
C LYS A 5 4.37 20.56 5.98
N SER A 6 3.36 19.69 6.10
CA SER A 6 3.56 18.25 6.03
C SER A 6 4.13 17.82 4.68
N ALA A 7 3.64 18.40 3.59
CA ALA A 7 4.16 18.14 2.25
C ALA A 7 5.64 18.55 2.14
N LYS A 8 6.00 19.77 2.60
CA LYS A 8 7.40 20.22 2.64
C LYS A 8 8.31 19.29 3.45
N LEU A 9 7.84 18.82 4.60
CA LEU A 9 8.61 17.85 5.39
C LEU A 9 8.80 16.54 4.62
N GLY A 10 7.77 16.03 3.94
CA GLY A 10 7.91 14.83 3.09
C GLY A 10 8.96 15.03 2.00
N GLU A 11 8.90 16.13 1.26
CA GLU A 11 9.88 16.46 0.23
C GLU A 11 11.30 16.59 0.81
N GLN A 12 11.47 17.26 1.96
CA GLN A 12 12.76 17.38 2.66
C GLN A 12 13.34 16.03 3.09
N TRP A 13 12.50 15.04 3.39
CA TRP A 13 12.91 13.68 3.71
C TRP A 13 13.17 12.81 2.49
N GLY A 14 13.03 13.36 1.28
CA GLY A 14 13.33 12.68 0.02
C GLY A 14 12.23 11.74 -0.45
N TYR A 15 10.97 11.98 -0.07
CA TYR A 15 9.83 11.28 -0.66
C TYR A 15 9.53 11.83 -2.04
N ASP A 16 9.18 10.95 -2.97
CA ASP A 16 8.86 11.28 -4.36
C ASP A 16 7.41 11.75 -4.53
N GLU A 17 6.55 11.46 -3.54
CA GLU A 17 5.11 11.68 -3.60
C GLU A 17 4.54 11.99 -2.20
N ILE A 18 3.54 12.86 -2.14
CA ILE A 18 2.67 13.06 -0.97
C ILE A 18 1.24 12.67 -1.32
N ASN A 19 0.69 11.69 -0.60
CA ASN A 19 -0.66 11.21 -0.82
C ASN A 19 -1.66 11.70 0.22
N LEU A 20 -2.78 12.29 -0.22
CA LEU A 20 -3.90 12.64 0.64
C LEU A 20 -4.89 11.48 0.74
N ASN A 21 -5.14 11.00 1.95
CA ASN A 21 -6.04 9.89 2.21
C ASN A 21 -7.50 10.35 2.35
N CYS A 22 -8.31 10.08 1.34
CA CYS A 22 -9.76 10.26 1.31
C CYS A 22 -10.52 8.92 1.28
N GLY A 23 -9.95 7.84 1.84
CA GLY A 23 -10.53 6.49 1.72
C GLY A 23 -10.66 5.70 3.01
N CYS A 24 -10.11 6.16 4.14
CA CYS A 24 -10.18 5.45 5.41
C CYS A 24 -11.54 5.66 6.10
N PRO A 25 -12.32 4.59 6.41
CA PRO A 25 -13.64 4.70 7.02
C PRO A 25 -13.64 4.57 8.55
N SER A 26 -12.47 4.55 9.22
CA SER A 26 -12.42 4.30 10.66
C SER A 26 -13.09 5.41 11.47
N GLU A 27 -13.73 5.08 12.60
CA GLU A 27 -14.37 6.05 13.50
C GLU A 27 -13.41 7.14 13.99
N ARG A 28 -12.14 6.77 14.26
CA ARG A 28 -11.11 7.73 14.66
C ARG A 28 -10.88 8.78 13.59
N VAL A 29 -10.89 8.36 12.34
CA VAL A 29 -10.70 9.20 11.17
C VAL A 29 -11.93 10.10 10.96
N GLN A 30 -13.14 9.55 11.11
CA GLN A 30 -14.38 10.31 11.02
C GLN A 30 -14.48 11.40 12.11
N LYS A 31 -14.13 11.07 13.36
CA LYS A 31 -14.08 12.04 14.47
C LYS A 31 -13.07 13.16 14.23
N GLY A 32 -12.01 12.90 13.48
CA GLY A 32 -11.02 13.90 13.07
C GLY A 32 -11.38 14.66 11.80
N ALA A 33 -12.54 14.40 11.20
CA ALA A 33 -13.00 14.99 9.93
C ALA A 33 -11.98 14.82 8.78
N PHE A 34 -11.39 13.60 8.63
CA PHE A 34 -10.49 13.24 7.53
C PHE A 34 -10.76 11.81 7.03
N GLY A 35 -10.05 11.33 6.01
CA GLY A 35 -10.28 10.04 5.38
C GLY A 35 -11.52 10.02 4.48
N ALA A 36 -12.33 8.94 4.55
CA ALA A 36 -13.43 8.74 3.60
C ALA A 36 -14.52 9.81 3.68
N CYS A 37 -14.79 10.41 4.85
CA CYS A 37 -15.77 11.47 4.99
C CYS A 37 -15.43 12.73 4.16
N LEU A 38 -14.15 12.94 3.83
CA LEU A 38 -13.71 14.03 2.94
C LEU A 38 -14.26 13.89 1.51
N MET A 39 -14.73 12.73 1.11
CA MET A 39 -15.37 12.59 -0.21
C MET A 39 -16.67 13.38 -0.33
N ASN A 40 -17.30 13.75 0.80
CA ASN A 40 -18.45 14.65 0.82
C ASN A 40 -18.07 16.15 0.72
N GLU A 41 -16.77 16.46 0.74
CA GLU A 41 -16.23 17.83 0.77
C GLU A 41 -15.20 18.02 -0.37
N PRO A 42 -15.58 17.81 -1.65
CA PRO A 42 -14.62 17.80 -2.76
C PRO A 42 -13.88 19.14 -2.90
N GLN A 43 -14.54 20.26 -2.65
CA GLN A 43 -13.89 21.57 -2.72
C GLN A 43 -12.83 21.76 -1.62
N LEU A 44 -13.10 21.30 -0.39
CA LEU A 44 -12.10 21.31 0.69
C LEU A 44 -10.88 20.48 0.34
N VAL A 45 -11.08 19.30 -0.28
CA VAL A 45 -9.98 18.44 -0.74
C VAL A 45 -9.19 19.12 -1.85
N ALA A 46 -9.86 19.75 -2.81
CA ALA A 46 -9.25 20.52 -3.89
C ALA A 46 -8.37 21.67 -3.35
N ASP A 47 -8.88 22.43 -2.37
CA ASP A 47 -8.12 23.50 -1.71
C ASP A 47 -6.91 22.97 -0.95
N CYS A 48 -7.04 21.82 -0.30
CA CYS A 48 -5.94 21.13 0.37
C CYS A 48 -4.85 20.68 -0.62
N VAL A 49 -5.25 20.04 -1.71
CA VAL A 49 -4.34 19.58 -2.77
C VAL A 49 -3.61 20.79 -3.39
N LYS A 50 -4.35 21.85 -3.73
CA LYS A 50 -3.72 23.05 -4.26
C LYS A 50 -2.69 23.63 -3.30
N ALA A 51 -3.01 23.76 -2.01
CA ALA A 51 -2.08 24.28 -1.01
C ALA A 51 -0.84 23.41 -0.81
N MET A 52 -0.96 22.08 -0.98
CA MET A 52 0.18 21.17 -0.93
C MET A 52 1.05 21.33 -2.19
N ARG A 53 0.44 21.33 -3.39
CA ARG A 53 1.15 21.49 -4.67
C ARG A 53 1.87 22.83 -4.78
N ASP A 54 1.27 23.92 -4.31
CA ASP A 54 1.92 25.24 -4.27
C ASP A 54 3.15 25.26 -3.33
N ALA A 55 3.30 24.26 -2.46
CA ALA A 55 4.33 24.21 -1.43
C ALA A 55 5.53 23.30 -1.78
N VAL A 56 5.37 22.34 -2.71
CA VAL A 56 6.38 21.32 -3.06
C VAL A 56 6.49 21.12 -4.57
N SER A 57 7.59 20.51 -5.00
CA SER A 57 7.83 20.11 -6.40
C SER A 57 7.49 18.65 -6.68
N ILE A 58 7.37 17.82 -5.64
CA ILE A 58 6.98 16.41 -5.76
C ILE A 58 5.48 16.26 -5.98
N ASP A 59 5.06 15.09 -6.48
CA ASP A 59 3.68 14.83 -6.80
C ASP A 59 2.77 14.84 -5.56
N VAL A 60 1.58 15.43 -5.72
CA VAL A 60 0.51 15.39 -4.73
C VAL A 60 -0.64 14.58 -5.31
N THR A 61 -0.89 13.42 -4.73
CA THR A 61 -1.86 12.43 -5.20
C THR A 61 -3.01 12.25 -4.22
N VAL A 62 -4.10 11.65 -4.66
CA VAL A 62 -5.28 11.41 -3.80
C VAL A 62 -5.67 9.93 -3.84
N LYS A 63 -5.82 9.30 -2.66
CA LYS A 63 -6.36 7.96 -2.55
C LYS A 63 -7.75 7.98 -1.95
N HIS A 64 -8.73 7.44 -2.69
CA HIS A 64 -10.15 7.53 -2.30
C HIS A 64 -10.92 6.23 -2.54
N ARG A 65 -12.19 6.22 -2.15
CA ARG A 65 -13.19 5.17 -2.42
C ARG A 65 -14.05 5.56 -3.63
N ILE A 66 -15.01 4.71 -3.99
CA ILE A 66 -15.94 4.98 -5.11
C ILE A 66 -17.31 5.50 -4.66
N GLY A 67 -17.54 5.61 -3.35
CA GLY A 67 -18.77 6.11 -2.75
C GLY A 67 -18.72 6.00 -1.23
N ILE A 68 -19.73 6.59 -0.59
CA ILE A 68 -19.94 6.58 0.86
C ILE A 68 -21.22 5.78 1.16
N ASP A 69 -21.15 4.96 2.20
CA ASP A 69 -22.22 4.06 2.63
C ASP A 69 -22.73 3.20 1.46
N TYR A 70 -24.01 3.26 1.14
CA TYR A 70 -24.65 2.47 0.09
C TYR A 70 -24.98 3.28 -1.16
N ASP A 71 -24.45 4.50 -1.24
CA ASP A 71 -24.57 5.32 -2.45
C ASP A 71 -23.74 4.72 -3.59
N GLU A 72 -24.41 4.30 -4.64
CA GLU A 72 -23.79 3.67 -5.81
C GLU A 72 -23.81 4.59 -7.04
N GLU A 73 -24.22 5.85 -6.89
CA GLU A 73 -24.24 6.80 -7.99
C GLU A 73 -22.83 7.15 -8.46
N TYR A 74 -22.59 6.89 -9.74
CA TYR A 74 -21.31 7.18 -10.37
C TYR A 74 -20.97 8.68 -10.34
N GLY A 75 -21.98 9.55 -10.46
CA GLY A 75 -21.84 11.00 -10.43
C GLY A 75 -21.08 11.48 -9.20
N PHE A 76 -21.30 10.86 -8.04
CA PHE A 76 -20.62 11.23 -6.80
C PHE A 76 -19.08 11.14 -6.91
N VAL A 77 -18.56 10.00 -7.36
CA VAL A 77 -17.11 9.81 -7.48
C VAL A 77 -16.52 10.57 -8.68
N ARG A 78 -17.27 10.68 -9.77
CA ARG A 78 -16.89 11.48 -10.94
C ARG A 78 -16.68 12.95 -10.56
N ASP A 79 -17.63 13.55 -9.87
CA ASP A 79 -17.59 14.95 -9.49
C ASP A 79 -16.51 15.21 -8.44
N PHE A 80 -16.28 14.25 -7.53
CA PHE A 80 -15.15 14.29 -6.59
C PHE A 80 -13.82 14.33 -7.33
N VAL A 81 -13.59 13.42 -8.26
CA VAL A 81 -12.35 13.35 -9.05
C VAL A 81 -12.18 14.60 -9.91
N GLY A 82 -13.23 15.02 -10.62
CA GLY A 82 -13.21 16.21 -11.49
C GLY A 82 -12.84 17.49 -10.73
N THR A 83 -13.48 17.73 -9.59
CA THR A 83 -13.22 18.93 -8.75
C THR A 83 -11.75 18.99 -8.30
N ILE A 84 -11.18 17.85 -7.93
CA ILE A 84 -9.79 17.79 -7.44
C ILE A 84 -8.79 17.82 -8.61
N ALA A 85 -9.16 17.28 -9.76
CA ALA A 85 -8.37 17.36 -11.00
C ALA A 85 -8.26 18.82 -11.48
N ASP A 86 -9.34 19.60 -11.40
CA ASP A 86 -9.37 21.03 -11.72
C ASP A 86 -8.43 21.84 -10.80
N ALA A 87 -8.23 21.40 -9.56
CA ALA A 87 -7.21 21.95 -8.65
C ALA A 87 -5.78 21.49 -8.99
N GLY A 88 -5.64 20.66 -10.01
CA GLY A 88 -4.38 20.22 -10.62
C GLY A 88 -3.86 18.88 -10.14
N CYS A 89 -4.59 18.09 -9.34
CA CYS A 89 -4.21 16.69 -9.06
C CYS A 89 -4.21 15.89 -10.36
N LYS A 90 -3.15 15.10 -10.58
CA LYS A 90 -3.02 14.29 -11.80
C LYS A 90 -3.20 12.80 -11.53
N THR A 91 -2.93 12.34 -10.32
CA THR A 91 -2.88 10.91 -9.98
C THR A 91 -3.90 10.58 -8.89
N PHE A 92 -4.76 9.62 -9.18
CA PHE A 92 -5.80 9.13 -8.28
C PHE A 92 -5.70 7.62 -8.07
N ILE A 93 -5.70 7.20 -6.80
CA ILE A 93 -5.70 5.79 -6.42
C ILE A 93 -7.10 5.41 -5.96
N VAL A 94 -7.80 4.62 -6.76
CA VAL A 94 -9.22 4.30 -6.59
C VAL A 94 -9.38 2.95 -5.90
N HIS A 95 -9.75 2.93 -4.62
CA HIS A 95 -10.18 1.68 -3.98
C HIS A 95 -11.60 1.34 -4.43
N ALA A 96 -11.75 0.31 -5.24
CA ALA A 96 -12.98 -0.05 -5.96
C ALA A 96 -14.12 -0.59 -5.06
N ARG A 97 -14.29 -0.03 -3.86
CA ARG A 97 -15.37 -0.30 -2.90
C ARG A 97 -15.89 0.98 -2.29
N ASN A 98 -17.15 1.02 -1.93
CA ASN A 98 -17.69 2.08 -1.09
C ASN A 98 -17.06 2.04 0.32
N ALA A 99 -17.02 3.18 0.99
CA ALA A 99 -16.67 3.29 2.40
C ALA A 99 -17.95 3.31 3.24
N VAL A 100 -18.24 2.23 3.96
CA VAL A 100 -19.36 2.19 4.90
C VAL A 100 -18.90 2.82 6.22
N LEU A 101 -19.45 3.98 6.55
CA LEU A 101 -19.00 4.79 7.69
C LEU A 101 -19.50 4.26 9.03
N LYS A 102 -20.65 3.59 9.06
CA LYS A 102 -21.25 3.05 10.31
C LYS A 102 -21.53 1.57 10.18
N GLY A 103 -21.26 0.82 11.24
CA GLY A 103 -21.60 -0.60 11.34
C GLY A 103 -20.56 -1.58 10.82
N LEU A 104 -19.50 -1.13 10.15
CA LEU A 104 -18.38 -1.98 9.71
C LEU A 104 -17.04 -1.48 10.26
N SER A 105 -16.25 -2.41 10.78
CA SER A 105 -14.86 -2.14 11.12
C SER A 105 -14.03 -1.81 9.86
N PRO A 106 -12.83 -1.20 10.00
CA PRO A 106 -11.93 -0.98 8.86
C PRO A 106 -11.52 -2.26 8.13
N LYS A 107 -11.52 -3.41 8.80
CA LYS A 107 -11.25 -4.71 8.18
C LYS A 107 -12.43 -5.14 7.30
N GLU A 108 -13.64 -5.12 7.84
CA GLU A 108 -14.87 -5.47 7.13
C GLU A 108 -15.11 -4.55 5.93
N ASN A 109 -14.80 -3.26 6.05
CA ASN A 109 -14.85 -2.30 4.94
C ASN A 109 -13.91 -2.63 3.76
N ARG A 110 -12.97 -3.54 3.93
CA ARG A 110 -12.09 -4.04 2.85
C ARG A 110 -12.56 -5.38 2.28
N GLU A 111 -13.61 -5.97 2.84
CA GLU A 111 -14.06 -7.33 2.50
C GLU A 111 -15.53 -7.38 2.10
N ILE A 112 -16.42 -6.71 2.85
CA ILE A 112 -17.87 -6.81 2.70
C ILE A 112 -18.42 -5.97 1.54
N PRO A 113 -18.13 -4.63 1.43
CA PRO A 113 -18.67 -3.87 0.30
C PRO A 113 -18.19 -4.46 -1.03
N PRO A 114 -19.07 -4.58 -2.05
CA PRO A 114 -18.70 -5.21 -3.32
C PRO A 114 -17.57 -4.46 -4.04
N LEU A 115 -16.72 -5.20 -4.75
CA LEU A 115 -15.75 -4.65 -5.68
C LEU A 115 -16.45 -4.24 -6.98
N ARG A 116 -16.30 -2.97 -7.36
CA ARG A 116 -16.90 -2.38 -8.57
C ARG A 116 -15.79 -1.78 -9.44
N TYR A 117 -14.95 -2.63 -10.01
CA TYR A 117 -13.81 -2.22 -10.85
C TYR A 117 -14.23 -1.38 -12.06
N ALA A 118 -15.42 -1.65 -12.61
CA ALA A 118 -15.96 -0.90 -13.74
C ALA A 118 -16.04 0.62 -13.48
N VAL A 119 -16.19 1.04 -12.23
CA VAL A 119 -16.19 2.47 -11.82
C VAL A 119 -14.81 3.11 -12.07
N ALA A 120 -13.73 2.43 -11.68
CA ALA A 120 -12.37 2.93 -11.95
C ALA A 120 -12.08 2.98 -13.46
N TYR A 121 -12.51 1.98 -14.21
CA TYR A 121 -12.37 1.96 -15.67
C TYR A 121 -13.16 3.09 -16.34
N GLN A 122 -14.35 3.40 -15.81
CA GLN A 122 -15.15 4.51 -16.32
C GLN A 122 -14.48 5.85 -16.02
N LEU A 123 -13.93 6.05 -14.82
CA LEU A 123 -13.14 7.24 -14.49
C LEU A 123 -11.98 7.44 -15.47
N LYS A 124 -11.22 6.37 -15.79
CA LYS A 124 -10.12 6.49 -16.77
C LYS A 124 -10.62 6.88 -18.16
N ARG A 125 -11.74 6.35 -18.61
CA ARG A 125 -12.32 6.73 -19.92
C ARG A 125 -12.81 8.18 -19.97
N GLU A 126 -13.38 8.68 -18.86
CA GLU A 126 -13.88 10.06 -18.79
C GLU A 126 -12.76 11.08 -18.52
N PHE A 127 -11.70 10.68 -17.84
CA PHE A 127 -10.54 11.49 -17.55
C PHE A 127 -9.25 10.87 -18.14
N PRO A 128 -9.12 10.83 -19.47
CA PRO A 128 -8.01 10.12 -20.12
C PRO A 128 -6.62 10.70 -19.79
N ASP A 129 -6.56 11.99 -19.44
CA ASP A 129 -5.33 12.71 -19.10
C ASP A 129 -4.92 12.53 -17.62
N LEU A 130 -5.76 11.92 -16.79
CA LEU A 130 -5.44 11.60 -15.41
C LEU A 130 -4.80 10.21 -15.33
N GLU A 131 -3.88 10.07 -14.40
CA GLU A 131 -3.33 8.78 -14.00
C GLU A 131 -4.27 8.13 -12.97
N ILE A 132 -4.93 7.06 -13.38
CA ILE A 132 -5.87 6.31 -12.54
C ILE A 132 -5.28 4.97 -12.16
N LEU A 133 -5.00 4.79 -10.87
CA LEU A 133 -4.55 3.52 -10.32
C LEU A 133 -5.69 2.81 -9.61
N ILE A 134 -5.86 1.52 -9.87
CA ILE A 134 -6.91 0.72 -9.22
C ILE A 134 -6.37 -0.01 -7.98
N ASN A 135 -7.20 -0.12 -6.95
CA ASN A 135 -6.90 -0.84 -5.71
C ASN A 135 -8.12 -1.62 -5.23
N GLY A 136 -7.90 -2.72 -4.54
CA GLY A 136 -8.92 -3.49 -3.85
C GLY A 136 -9.03 -4.94 -4.33
N GLY A 137 -8.72 -5.89 -3.44
CA GLY A 137 -8.92 -7.33 -3.66
C GLY A 137 -7.94 -8.02 -4.61
N ILE A 138 -7.13 -7.32 -5.34
CA ILE A 138 -6.19 -7.83 -6.35
C ILE A 138 -5.07 -8.64 -5.67
N LYS A 139 -4.78 -9.85 -6.19
CA LYS A 139 -3.87 -10.81 -5.56
C LYS A 139 -2.91 -11.51 -6.50
N SER A 140 -3.17 -11.52 -7.80
CA SER A 140 -2.36 -12.25 -8.77
C SER A 140 -1.85 -11.36 -9.89
N ASP A 141 -0.78 -11.79 -10.54
CA ASP A 141 -0.21 -11.11 -11.70
C ASP A 141 -1.18 -11.06 -12.89
N ASP A 142 -2.02 -12.08 -13.04
CA ASP A 142 -3.02 -12.10 -14.12
C ASP A 142 -4.14 -11.09 -13.87
N GLU A 143 -4.55 -10.90 -12.61
CA GLU A 143 -5.45 -9.81 -12.23
C GLU A 143 -4.80 -8.44 -12.46
N ILE A 144 -3.51 -8.27 -12.13
CA ILE A 144 -2.76 -7.04 -12.42
C ILE A 144 -2.77 -6.76 -13.93
N ALA A 145 -2.39 -7.75 -14.75
CA ALA A 145 -2.35 -7.60 -16.20
C ALA A 145 -3.71 -7.21 -16.78
N LEU A 146 -4.78 -7.87 -16.31
CA LEU A 146 -6.15 -7.54 -16.73
C LEU A 146 -6.54 -6.10 -16.40
N HIS A 147 -6.20 -5.62 -15.20
CA HIS A 147 -6.52 -4.24 -14.82
C HIS A 147 -5.71 -3.22 -15.62
N LEU A 148 -4.46 -3.51 -15.94
CA LEU A 148 -3.60 -2.63 -16.74
C LEU A 148 -4.08 -2.42 -18.19
N GLU A 149 -5.00 -3.27 -18.69
CA GLU A 149 -5.68 -3.01 -19.96
C GLU A 149 -6.67 -1.83 -19.91
N HIS A 150 -7.03 -1.38 -18.71
CA HIS A 150 -8.12 -0.41 -18.49
C HIS A 150 -7.69 0.85 -17.71
N VAL A 151 -6.60 0.78 -16.96
CA VAL A 151 -6.11 1.86 -16.07
C VAL A 151 -4.58 1.94 -16.14
N ASP A 152 -4.00 3.01 -15.60
CA ASP A 152 -2.55 3.27 -15.71
C ASP A 152 -1.71 2.50 -14.70
N GLY A 153 -2.32 2.03 -13.61
CA GLY A 153 -1.57 1.32 -12.58
C GLY A 153 -2.46 0.51 -11.64
N VAL A 154 -1.80 -0.36 -10.87
CA VAL A 154 -2.47 -1.25 -9.91
C VAL A 154 -1.77 -1.16 -8.56
N MET A 155 -2.52 -0.84 -7.49
CA MET A 155 -1.99 -0.82 -6.14
C MET A 155 -2.41 -2.09 -5.38
N LEU A 156 -1.44 -2.90 -4.98
CA LEU A 156 -1.63 -4.00 -4.05
C LEU A 156 -1.30 -3.55 -2.61
N GLY A 157 -2.04 -4.06 -1.65
CA GLY A 157 -1.80 -3.78 -0.24
C GLY A 157 -1.51 -5.07 0.53
N ARG A 158 -2.59 -5.73 0.97
CA ARG A 158 -2.48 -6.91 1.85
C ARG A 158 -1.72 -8.07 1.21
N GLU A 159 -1.91 -8.33 -0.08
CA GLU A 159 -1.20 -9.40 -0.77
C GLU A 159 0.31 -9.16 -0.77
N ALA A 160 0.75 -7.98 -1.15
CA ALA A 160 2.18 -7.62 -1.12
C ALA A 160 2.80 -7.78 0.28
N TYR A 161 2.04 -7.53 1.35
CA TYR A 161 2.51 -7.69 2.73
C TYR A 161 2.50 -9.15 3.21
N HIS A 162 1.44 -9.91 2.89
CA HIS A 162 1.28 -11.29 3.37
C HIS A 162 2.01 -12.32 2.51
N ASN A 163 2.25 -12.00 1.25
CA ASN A 163 2.94 -12.83 0.27
C ASN A 163 3.92 -11.98 -0.56
N PRO A 164 4.96 -11.40 0.06
CA PRO A 164 5.87 -10.49 -0.65
C PRO A 164 6.59 -11.13 -1.84
N TRP A 165 6.70 -12.47 -1.88
CA TRP A 165 7.32 -13.16 -2.99
C TRP A 165 6.55 -12.98 -4.32
N THR A 166 5.28 -12.61 -4.28
CA THR A 166 4.52 -12.29 -5.51
C THR A 166 5.18 -11.16 -6.31
N MET A 167 5.90 -10.26 -5.65
CA MET A 167 6.58 -9.13 -6.28
C MET A 167 7.92 -9.49 -6.96
N ALA A 168 8.42 -10.72 -6.77
CA ALA A 168 9.78 -11.10 -7.19
C ALA A 168 10.02 -11.01 -8.70
N ASP A 169 8.97 -11.04 -9.51
CA ASP A 169 9.06 -11.03 -10.97
C ASP A 169 8.40 -9.78 -11.61
N TRP A 170 7.99 -8.80 -10.80
CA TRP A 170 7.23 -7.65 -11.31
C TRP A 170 8.07 -6.70 -12.16
N ASP A 171 9.34 -6.48 -11.80
CA ASP A 171 10.24 -5.62 -12.56
C ASP A 171 10.39 -6.14 -14.00
N ARG A 172 10.59 -7.45 -14.15
CA ARG A 172 10.64 -8.09 -15.46
C ARG A 172 9.28 -8.07 -16.17
N ARG A 173 8.21 -8.48 -15.46
CA ARG A 173 6.90 -8.72 -16.07
C ARG A 173 6.21 -7.44 -16.50
N PHE A 174 6.31 -6.39 -15.71
CA PHE A 174 5.54 -5.15 -15.91
C PHE A 174 6.41 -3.96 -16.33
N TYR A 175 7.72 -4.00 -16.08
CA TYR A 175 8.63 -2.90 -16.40
C TYR A 175 9.74 -3.30 -17.39
N GLY A 176 9.84 -4.59 -17.75
CA GLY A 176 10.85 -5.07 -18.70
C GLY A 176 12.29 -5.04 -18.18
N ASP A 177 12.48 -4.93 -16.86
CA ASP A 177 13.79 -4.96 -16.22
C ASP A 177 14.15 -6.37 -15.78
N GLU A 178 15.18 -6.95 -16.43
CA GLU A 178 15.69 -8.29 -16.12
C GLU A 178 16.74 -8.30 -14.99
N ALA A 179 17.25 -7.14 -14.58
CA ALA A 179 18.45 -7.07 -13.73
C ALA A 179 18.17 -7.28 -12.22
N GLY A 180 16.98 -6.94 -11.74
CA GLY A 180 16.67 -6.87 -10.31
C GLY A 180 16.08 -8.13 -9.67
N ARG A 181 15.86 -9.21 -10.44
CA ARG A 181 15.12 -10.38 -9.95
C ARG A 181 15.91 -11.20 -8.93
N PRO A 182 15.42 -11.41 -7.70
CA PRO A 182 16.02 -12.36 -6.77
C PRO A 182 15.82 -13.78 -7.29
N ARG A 183 16.89 -14.59 -7.27
CA ARG A 183 16.87 -15.98 -7.76
C ARG A 183 16.13 -16.91 -6.80
N SER A 184 16.14 -16.57 -5.52
CA SER A 184 15.51 -17.37 -4.48
C SER A 184 15.07 -16.53 -3.28
N ARG A 185 14.14 -17.08 -2.49
CA ARG A 185 13.78 -16.47 -1.20
C ARG A 185 14.95 -16.48 -0.21
N GLY A 186 15.89 -17.40 -0.36
CA GLY A 186 17.14 -17.46 0.41
C GLY A 186 18.01 -16.23 0.16
N GLU A 187 18.21 -15.85 -1.10
CA GLU A 187 18.91 -14.61 -1.45
C GLU A 187 18.29 -13.35 -0.81
N VAL A 188 16.97 -13.28 -0.76
CA VAL A 188 16.28 -12.16 -0.10
C VAL A 188 16.59 -12.13 1.40
N LEU A 189 16.60 -13.32 2.05
CA LEU A 189 16.94 -13.40 3.47
C LEU A 189 18.40 -12.99 3.72
N GLU A 190 19.33 -13.46 2.90
CA GLU A 190 20.75 -13.10 2.99
C GLU A 190 20.96 -11.59 2.79
N ALA A 191 20.33 -11.01 1.80
CA ALA A 191 20.40 -9.58 1.51
C ALA A 191 19.83 -8.70 2.64
N MET A 192 18.89 -9.22 3.44
CA MET A 192 18.33 -8.51 4.59
C MET A 192 19.24 -8.49 5.82
N ILE A 193 20.21 -9.39 5.93
CA ILE A 193 21.08 -9.50 7.12
C ILE A 193 21.87 -8.20 7.36
N PRO A 194 22.63 -7.66 6.39
CA PRO A 194 23.41 -6.42 6.60
C PRO A 194 22.52 -5.23 6.98
N TYR A 195 21.32 -5.14 6.38
CA TYR A 195 20.36 -4.11 6.74
C TYR A 195 19.92 -4.22 8.20
N ILE A 196 19.56 -5.44 8.65
CA ILE A 196 19.12 -5.67 10.03
C ILE A 196 20.24 -5.38 11.01
N GLU A 197 21.48 -5.80 10.72
CA GLU A 197 22.67 -5.53 11.54
C GLU A 197 22.87 -4.01 11.73
N GLU A 198 22.80 -3.25 10.64
CA GLU A 198 22.94 -1.80 10.67
C GLU A 198 21.80 -1.14 11.46
N GLN A 199 20.55 -1.56 11.26
CA GLN A 199 19.41 -1.02 12.00
C GLN A 199 19.52 -1.31 13.50
N LEU A 200 19.91 -2.53 13.89
CA LEU A 200 20.10 -2.90 15.30
C LEU A 200 21.28 -2.14 15.90
N ARG A 201 22.37 -1.97 15.16
CA ARG A 201 23.51 -1.17 15.61
C ARG A 201 23.12 0.29 15.88
N ARG A 202 22.35 0.89 14.97
CA ARG A 202 21.98 2.31 15.03
C ARG A 202 20.86 2.59 16.03
N TYR A 203 19.83 1.77 16.05
CA TYR A 203 18.59 2.02 16.80
C TYR A 203 18.35 1.03 17.94
N GLY A 204 19.14 -0.03 18.07
CA GLY A 204 19.08 -0.97 19.19
C GLY A 204 19.24 -0.27 20.55
N PRO A 205 20.20 0.66 20.73
CA PRO A 205 20.31 1.47 21.94
C PRO A 205 19.07 2.32 22.25
N LEU A 206 18.27 2.64 21.23
CA LEU A 206 16.99 3.36 21.35
C LEU A 206 15.77 2.44 21.49
N GLY A 207 15.99 1.13 21.64
CA GLY A 207 14.94 0.15 21.91
C GLY A 207 14.44 -0.65 20.70
N LEU A 208 15.05 -0.51 19.52
CA LEU A 208 14.74 -1.36 18.38
C LEU A 208 15.15 -2.81 18.67
N LYS A 209 14.24 -3.75 18.46
CA LYS A 209 14.48 -5.19 18.64
C LYS A 209 14.42 -5.93 17.32
N LEU A 210 15.06 -7.10 17.21
CA LEU A 210 15.06 -7.92 16.02
C LEU A 210 13.64 -8.20 15.49
N ASN A 211 12.69 -8.50 16.36
CA ASN A 211 11.29 -8.76 15.96
C ASN A 211 10.60 -7.54 15.36
N SER A 212 11.06 -6.34 15.63
CA SER A 212 10.50 -5.11 15.02
C SER A 212 10.69 -5.11 13.50
N ILE A 213 11.71 -5.81 13.02
CA ILE A 213 12.01 -5.96 11.59
C ILE A 213 11.49 -7.31 11.07
N THR A 214 11.87 -8.42 11.70
CA THR A 214 11.58 -9.77 11.18
C THR A 214 10.10 -10.10 11.10
N ARG A 215 9.25 -9.49 11.94
CA ARG A 215 7.80 -9.67 11.87
C ARG A 215 7.18 -9.29 10.52
N HIS A 216 7.85 -8.42 9.76
CA HIS A 216 7.40 -8.01 8.43
C HIS A 216 7.84 -8.98 7.33
N MET A 217 8.68 -9.97 7.65
CA MET A 217 9.20 -10.97 6.72
C MET A 217 8.49 -12.33 6.82
N LEU A 218 7.54 -12.47 7.75
CA LEU A 218 6.86 -13.75 8.02
C LEU A 218 6.11 -14.32 6.81
N GLY A 219 5.70 -13.47 5.89
CA GLY A 219 5.01 -13.84 4.65
C GLY A 219 5.94 -14.37 3.53
N LEU A 220 7.25 -14.18 3.64
CA LEU A 220 8.19 -14.49 2.54
C LEU A 220 8.11 -15.95 2.08
N MET A 221 7.86 -16.88 3.00
CA MET A 221 7.75 -18.31 2.71
C MET A 221 6.29 -18.77 2.50
N GLN A 222 5.35 -17.84 2.30
CA GLN A 222 3.95 -18.18 2.06
C GLN A 222 3.79 -19.17 0.90
N GLY A 223 2.91 -20.17 1.07
CA GLY A 223 2.63 -21.19 0.08
C GLY A 223 3.64 -22.36 0.01
N LEU A 224 4.78 -22.28 0.71
CA LEU A 224 5.77 -23.37 0.71
C LEU A 224 5.56 -24.37 1.85
N PRO A 225 5.92 -25.66 1.64
CA PRO A 225 6.09 -26.62 2.70
C PRO A 225 7.04 -26.06 3.77
N GLY A 226 6.68 -26.18 5.05
CA GLY A 226 7.52 -25.65 6.14
C GLY A 226 7.34 -24.17 6.47
N ALA A 227 6.54 -23.40 5.72
CA ALA A 227 6.25 -21.98 6.02
C ALA A 227 5.75 -21.74 7.46
N ARG A 228 5.05 -22.72 8.05
CA ARG A 228 4.64 -22.66 9.45
C ARG A 228 5.84 -22.71 10.40
N SER A 229 6.79 -23.60 10.15
CA SER A 229 8.03 -23.72 10.95
C SER A 229 8.86 -22.45 10.87
N PHE A 230 8.99 -21.87 9.67
CA PHE A 230 9.64 -20.58 9.47
C PHE A 230 9.03 -19.48 10.35
N ARG A 231 7.71 -19.30 10.28
CA ARG A 231 7.00 -18.31 11.12
C ARG A 231 7.16 -18.59 12.61
N GLN A 232 7.08 -19.83 13.04
CA GLN A 232 7.26 -20.20 14.45
C GLN A 232 8.68 -19.86 14.94
N THR A 233 9.71 -20.15 14.16
CA THR A 233 11.09 -19.81 14.51
C THR A 233 11.29 -18.31 14.64
N LEU A 234 10.74 -17.51 13.72
CA LEU A 234 10.82 -16.04 13.75
C LEU A 234 9.85 -15.38 14.76
N SER A 235 9.04 -16.17 15.45
CA SER A 235 8.16 -15.70 16.54
C SER A 235 8.59 -16.23 17.92
N ASP A 236 9.67 -17.01 17.98
CA ASP A 236 10.22 -17.52 19.23
C ASP A 236 10.90 -16.40 20.04
N SER A 237 10.28 -16.03 21.17
CA SER A 237 10.74 -14.93 21.98
C SER A 237 12.16 -15.12 22.55
N LYS A 238 12.55 -16.37 22.83
CA LYS A 238 13.90 -16.69 23.35
C LYS A 238 14.96 -16.47 22.27
N LYS A 239 14.70 -16.92 21.05
CA LYS A 239 15.60 -16.73 19.90
C LYS A 239 15.69 -15.26 19.50
N LEU A 240 14.57 -14.58 19.43
CA LEU A 240 14.51 -13.14 19.13
C LEU A 240 15.25 -12.28 20.15
N ALA A 241 15.26 -12.70 21.43
CA ALA A 241 15.97 -11.98 22.49
C ALA A 241 17.50 -11.99 22.31
N LEU A 242 18.05 -12.94 21.56
CA LEU A 242 19.49 -13.00 21.25
C LEU A 242 19.91 -11.87 20.28
N GLY A 243 18.98 -11.30 19.53
CA GLY A 243 19.25 -10.19 18.60
C GLY A 243 20.08 -10.58 17.36
N ASP A 244 20.26 -11.87 17.08
CA ASP A 244 21.08 -12.36 15.96
C ASP A 244 20.23 -12.38 14.66
N PRO A 245 20.57 -11.57 13.63
CA PRO A 245 19.86 -11.57 12.34
C PRO A 245 19.94 -12.90 11.59
N ARG A 246 20.94 -13.75 11.86
CA ARG A 246 21.10 -15.07 11.25
C ARG A 246 19.96 -16.03 11.61
N LEU A 247 19.12 -15.66 12.58
CA LEU A 247 17.87 -16.35 12.86
C LEU A 247 16.98 -16.51 11.61
N LEU A 248 17.08 -15.59 10.64
CA LEU A 248 16.39 -15.69 9.35
C LEU A 248 16.83 -16.95 8.57
N LEU A 249 18.14 -17.18 8.47
CA LEU A 249 18.72 -18.35 7.76
C LEU A 249 18.44 -19.63 8.54
N GLU A 250 18.53 -19.61 9.87
CA GLU A 250 18.16 -20.75 10.71
C GLU A 250 16.69 -21.14 10.48
N ALA A 251 15.80 -20.16 10.41
CA ALA A 251 14.39 -20.40 10.16
C ALA A 251 14.14 -21.04 8.79
N ALA A 252 14.85 -20.58 7.76
CA ALA A 252 14.77 -21.15 6.41
C ALA A 252 15.36 -22.57 6.34
N ALA A 253 16.50 -22.81 6.97
CA ALA A 253 17.16 -24.14 7.01
C ALA A 253 16.32 -25.24 7.69
N ARG A 254 15.34 -24.85 8.50
CA ARG A 254 14.38 -25.79 9.14
C ARG A 254 13.22 -26.17 8.24
N MET A 255 13.10 -25.54 7.07
CA MET A 255 12.10 -25.92 6.08
C MET A 255 12.55 -27.19 5.33
N PRO A 256 11.63 -28.09 4.95
CA PRO A 256 11.98 -29.21 4.09
C PRO A 256 12.56 -28.66 2.78
N VAL A 257 13.63 -29.28 2.32
CA VAL A 257 14.17 -29.01 0.97
C VAL A 257 13.06 -29.36 -0.02
N ALA A 258 12.66 -28.39 -0.85
CA ALA A 258 11.73 -28.66 -1.93
C ALA A 258 12.39 -29.70 -2.86
N ALA A 259 11.72 -30.86 -3.03
CA ALA A 259 12.17 -31.90 -3.92
C ALA A 259 12.02 -31.47 -5.38
#